data_770648fc147a223be5aef9a63b7a9572
#
_entry.id   770648fc147a223be5aef9a63b7a9572
#
_cell.length_a   1.000
_cell.length_b   1.000
_cell.length_c   1.000
_cell.angle_alpha   90.00
_cell.angle_beta   90.00
_cell.angle_gamma   90.00
#
_symmetry.space_group_name_H-M   'P 1'
#
loop_
_entity.id
_entity.type
_entity.pdbx_description
1 polymer ?
#
loop_
_entity_poly.entity_id
_entity_poly.type
_entity_poly.pdbx_seq_one_letter_code
_entity_poly.pdbx_strand_id
1 'polypeptide(L)'
;MGKRINEKEESYLFAKATAADKKAMLVLCFDKENNFKAFLPLLVQDADPATLQVSGINRKFEFYQSVIMKDPDGSTAEGKDVYIYSTDAEQFLLIATDALDDRVREVINPIDTLQKKNKFSADYIKDKMNIVSIRDDNKSGRINFFIHFDRNNGECTGEIKGVANFTSANTAIYKQPGDACSLQFSFSSSSVSLKEIEACGAHRGVKCSFDGNYPRKKEPKQKTPAKRTSK
;
A
#
# COMPACT_ATOMS: atom_id res chain seq x y z
N MET A 1 3.89 9.26 34.18
CA MET A 1 2.76 8.36 34.47
C MET A 1 1.46 9.10 34.23
N GLY A 2 0.44 8.45 33.67
CA GLY A 2 -0.87 9.02 33.43
C GLY A 2 -1.96 8.06 33.94
N LYS A 3 -3.12 8.61 34.31
CA LYS A 3 -4.31 7.86 34.72
C LYS A 3 -5.49 8.31 33.88
N ARG A 4 -6.33 7.37 33.41
CA ARG A 4 -7.64 7.63 32.82
C ARG A 4 -8.68 6.76 33.50
N ILE A 5 -9.90 7.26 33.59
CA ILE A 5 -11.05 6.54 34.16
C ILE A 5 -12.15 6.57 33.12
N ASN A 6 -12.78 5.43 32.84
CA ASN A 6 -13.91 5.31 31.94
C ASN A 6 -15.26 5.50 32.67
N GLU A 7 -16.36 5.42 31.93
CA GLU A 7 -17.72 5.57 32.46
C GLU A 7 -18.14 4.43 33.43
N LYS A 8 -17.45 3.29 33.38
CA LYS A 8 -17.65 2.15 34.31
C LYS A 8 -16.78 2.26 35.56
N GLU A 9 -16.14 3.39 35.79
CA GLU A 9 -15.21 3.66 36.87
C GLU A 9 -13.95 2.76 36.88
N GLU A 10 -13.67 2.09 35.76
CA GLU A 10 -12.41 1.36 35.57
C GLU A 10 -11.26 2.37 35.40
N SER A 11 -10.16 2.12 36.11
CA SER A 11 -8.99 2.98 36.10
C SER A 11 -7.87 2.37 35.25
N TYR A 12 -7.33 3.13 34.32
CA TYR A 12 -6.19 2.72 33.47
C TYR A 12 -4.97 3.54 33.84
N LEU A 13 -3.96 2.87 34.39
CA LEU A 13 -2.71 3.48 34.80
C LEU A 13 -1.62 3.16 33.77
N PHE A 14 -1.02 4.21 33.21
CA PHE A 14 0.10 4.09 32.29
C PHE A 14 1.43 4.08 33.06
N ALA A 15 2.17 3.00 32.98
CA ALA A 15 3.41 2.79 33.71
C ALA A 15 4.57 2.47 32.76
N LYS A 16 5.74 3.02 33.08
CA LYS A 16 7.00 2.59 32.44
C LYS A 16 7.60 1.44 33.25
N ALA A 17 8.00 0.38 32.56
CA ALA A 17 8.78 -0.73 33.11
C ALA A 17 10.17 -0.74 32.45
N THR A 18 11.18 -1.09 33.23
CA THR A 18 12.55 -1.31 32.74
C THR A 18 13.07 -2.60 33.32
N ALA A 19 13.55 -3.49 32.45
CA ALA A 19 14.17 -4.75 32.86
C ALA A 19 15.48 -4.91 32.07
N ALA A 20 16.60 -4.87 32.76
CA ALA A 20 17.96 -4.81 32.20
C ALA A 20 18.05 -3.58 31.23
N ASP A 21 18.30 -3.82 29.94
CA ASP A 21 18.43 -2.83 28.88
C ASP A 21 17.11 -2.54 28.13
N LYS A 22 16.05 -3.31 28.42
CA LYS A 22 14.76 -3.20 27.75
C LYS A 22 13.81 -2.28 28.50
N LYS A 23 13.09 -1.46 27.76
CA LYS A 23 12.07 -0.54 28.28
C LYS A 23 10.72 -0.89 27.66
N ALA A 24 9.68 -0.82 28.49
CA ALA A 24 8.31 -1.02 28.04
C ALA A 24 7.39 0.05 28.65
N MET A 25 6.31 0.35 27.93
CA MET A 25 5.16 1.06 28.49
C MET A 25 4.00 0.10 28.59
N LEU A 26 3.42 0.03 29.77
CA LEU A 26 2.30 -0.84 30.09
C LEU A 26 1.08 0.01 30.43
N VAL A 27 -0.11 -0.50 30.14
CA VAL A 27 -1.34 -0.05 30.77
C VAL A 27 -1.79 -1.11 31.76
N LEU A 28 -2.10 -0.70 32.97
CA LEU A 28 -2.63 -1.52 34.06
C LEU A 28 -4.09 -1.14 34.26
N CYS A 29 -4.99 -2.11 34.26
CA CYS A 29 -6.40 -1.93 34.51
C CYS A 29 -6.76 -2.31 35.93
N PHE A 30 -7.54 -1.43 36.59
CA PHE A 30 -8.07 -1.63 37.92
C PHE A 30 -9.59 -1.41 37.90
N ASP A 31 -10.32 -2.18 38.70
CA ASP A 31 -11.75 -1.96 38.89
C ASP A 31 -12.04 -0.72 39.77
N LYS A 32 -13.31 -0.45 40.03
CA LYS A 32 -13.76 0.69 40.83
C LYS A 32 -13.30 0.61 42.29
N GLU A 33 -13.05 -0.59 42.83
CA GLU A 33 -12.49 -0.84 44.16
C GLU A 33 -10.96 -0.74 44.18
N ASN A 34 -10.30 -0.41 43.08
CA ASN A 34 -8.85 -0.38 42.88
C ASN A 34 -8.16 -1.75 42.96
N ASN A 35 -8.87 -2.84 42.69
CA ASN A 35 -8.24 -4.13 42.51
C ASN A 35 -7.64 -4.24 41.10
N PHE A 36 -6.41 -4.74 41.03
CA PHE A 36 -5.77 -5.01 39.73
C PHE A 36 -6.51 -6.13 38.98
N LYS A 37 -6.78 -5.91 37.70
CA LYS A 37 -7.48 -6.85 36.82
C LYS A 37 -6.61 -7.40 35.70
N ALA A 38 -6.00 -6.50 34.92
CA ALA A 38 -5.24 -6.89 33.74
C ALA A 38 -4.14 -5.87 33.41
N PHE A 39 -3.24 -6.30 32.53
CA PHE A 39 -2.29 -5.38 31.90
C PHE A 39 -2.20 -5.62 30.40
N LEU A 40 -1.80 -4.58 29.66
CA LEU A 40 -1.48 -4.65 28.24
C LEU A 40 -0.13 -3.94 28.01
N PRO A 41 0.88 -4.61 27.43
CA PRO A 41 2.07 -3.93 26.93
C PRO A 41 1.66 -3.04 25.77
N LEU A 42 1.90 -1.72 25.86
CA LEU A 42 1.59 -0.75 24.79
C LEU A 42 2.79 -0.50 23.88
N LEU A 43 3.97 -0.42 24.46
CA LEU A 43 5.23 -0.25 23.74
C LEU A 43 6.26 -1.16 24.37
N VAL A 44 6.98 -1.91 23.55
CA VAL A 44 8.15 -2.68 23.97
C VAL A 44 9.31 -2.20 23.10
N GLN A 45 10.42 -1.82 23.75
CA GLN A 45 11.58 -1.33 23.01
C GLN A 45 12.05 -2.39 22.02
N ASP A 46 11.99 -2.05 20.75
CA ASP A 46 12.53 -2.85 19.67
C ASP A 46 13.96 -2.43 19.37
N ALA A 47 14.81 -3.41 19.06
CA ALA A 47 16.19 -3.16 18.65
C ALA A 47 16.34 -2.77 17.19
N ASP A 48 15.30 -2.95 16.37
CA ASP A 48 15.34 -2.63 14.94
C ASP A 48 15.15 -1.11 14.71
N PRO A 49 16.20 -0.40 14.25
CA PRO A 49 16.12 1.03 14.00
C PRO A 49 15.21 1.39 12.81
N ALA A 50 14.81 0.41 11.98
CA ALA A 50 13.88 0.61 10.87
C ALA A 50 12.42 0.65 11.34
N THR A 51 12.13 0.25 12.58
CA THR A 51 10.77 0.25 13.13
C THR A 51 10.53 1.43 14.07
N LEU A 52 9.33 2.02 13.94
CA LEU A 52 8.80 3.01 14.89
C LEU A 52 7.53 2.44 15.51
N GLN A 53 7.50 2.31 16.82
CA GLN A 53 6.30 1.89 17.55
C GLN A 53 5.55 3.12 18.07
N VAL A 54 4.25 3.17 17.80
CA VAL A 54 3.33 4.21 18.30
C VAL A 54 2.16 3.53 18.97
N SER A 55 1.79 3.99 20.16
CA SER A 55 0.66 3.43 20.89
C SER A 55 -0.13 4.53 21.59
N GLY A 56 -1.39 4.26 21.84
CA GLY A 56 -2.24 5.21 22.52
C GLY A 56 -3.59 4.65 22.93
N ILE A 57 -4.42 5.56 23.44
CA ILE A 57 -5.80 5.30 23.80
C ILE A 57 -6.66 6.40 23.19
N ASN A 58 -7.78 6.03 22.58
CA ASN A 58 -8.74 6.98 22.05
C ASN A 58 -9.81 7.37 23.10
N ARG A 59 -10.79 8.18 22.70
CA ARG A 59 -11.87 8.63 23.58
C ARG A 59 -12.85 7.53 23.97
N LYS A 60 -12.91 6.43 23.21
CA LYS A 60 -13.75 5.27 23.45
C LYS A 60 -13.07 4.21 24.32
N PHE A 61 -11.88 4.52 24.85
CA PHE A 61 -11.04 3.57 25.59
C PHE A 61 -10.62 2.34 24.78
N GLU A 62 -10.45 2.51 23.46
CA GLU A 62 -9.78 1.55 22.60
C GLU A 62 -8.27 1.84 22.66
N PHE A 63 -7.50 0.81 22.97
CA PHE A 63 -6.03 0.86 23.04
C PHE A 63 -5.47 0.39 21.70
N TYR A 64 -4.56 1.14 21.13
CA TYR A 64 -3.95 0.77 19.87
C TYR A 64 -2.43 0.69 19.98
N GLN A 65 -1.87 -0.23 19.23
CA GLN A 65 -0.43 -0.42 19.00
C GLN A 65 -0.21 -0.36 17.50
N SER A 66 0.64 0.54 17.05
CA SER A 66 1.06 0.60 15.65
C SER A 66 2.56 0.36 15.56
N VAL A 67 2.95 -0.45 14.59
CA VAL A 67 4.34 -0.62 14.18
C VAL A 67 4.48 -0.04 12.78
N ILE A 68 5.35 0.93 12.64
CA ILE A 68 5.64 1.60 11.37
C ILE A 68 7.03 1.17 10.94
N MET A 69 7.13 0.51 9.80
CA MET A 69 8.40 0.16 9.16
C MET A 69 8.71 1.17 8.07
N LYS A 70 9.98 1.59 8.01
CA LYS A 70 10.49 2.43 6.93
C LYS A 70 11.34 1.58 6.01
N ASP A 71 10.96 1.54 4.74
CA ASP A 71 11.76 0.89 3.71
C ASP A 71 12.91 1.78 3.24
N PRO A 72 14.00 1.20 2.70
CA PRO A 72 15.13 1.97 2.17
C PRO A 72 14.77 2.96 1.06
N ASP A 73 13.64 2.74 0.37
CA ASP A 73 13.12 3.65 -0.67
C ASP A 73 12.32 4.83 -0.10
N GLY A 74 12.17 4.90 1.25
CA GLY A 74 11.44 5.95 1.96
C GLY A 74 9.94 5.70 2.10
N SER A 75 9.43 4.54 1.63
CA SER A 75 8.07 4.14 1.92
C SER A 75 7.90 3.70 3.36
N THR A 76 6.66 3.72 3.85
CA THR A 76 6.31 3.27 5.19
C THR A 76 5.18 2.26 5.11
N ALA A 77 5.31 1.15 5.83
CA ALA A 77 4.23 0.21 6.10
C ALA A 77 3.80 0.37 7.56
N GLU A 78 2.50 0.37 7.83
CA GLU A 78 1.96 0.45 9.18
C GLU A 78 1.09 -0.77 9.46
N GLY A 79 1.40 -1.49 10.54
CA GLY A 79 0.51 -2.49 11.14
C GLY A 79 -0.09 -1.93 12.40
N LYS A 80 -1.36 -2.25 12.68
CA LYS A 80 -2.07 -1.71 13.84
C LYS A 80 -2.96 -2.74 14.48
N ASP A 81 -2.76 -2.95 15.76
CA ASP A 81 -3.64 -3.74 16.62
C ASP A 81 -4.48 -2.84 17.50
N VAL A 82 -5.75 -3.17 17.67
CA VAL A 82 -6.70 -2.45 18.52
C VAL A 82 -7.27 -3.39 19.56
N TYR A 83 -7.19 -2.96 20.82
CA TYR A 83 -7.63 -3.72 21.98
C TYR A 83 -8.69 -2.95 22.77
N ILE A 84 -9.61 -3.68 23.38
CA ILE A 84 -10.50 -3.18 24.44
C ILE A 84 -10.33 -4.01 25.68
N TYR A 85 -10.55 -3.43 26.85
CA TYR A 85 -10.69 -4.20 28.09
C TYR A 85 -12.11 -4.77 28.19
N SER A 86 -12.22 -6.08 28.41
CA SER A 86 -13.48 -6.77 28.68
C SER A 86 -13.62 -7.00 30.18
N THR A 87 -14.65 -6.40 30.78
CA THR A 87 -14.97 -6.60 32.20
C THR A 87 -15.36 -8.04 32.49
N ASP A 88 -16.08 -8.69 31.55
CA ASP A 88 -16.54 -10.08 31.72
C ASP A 88 -15.40 -11.10 31.63
N ALA A 89 -14.43 -10.85 30.75
CA ALA A 89 -13.27 -11.71 30.58
C ALA A 89 -12.10 -11.31 31.48
N GLU A 90 -12.17 -10.18 32.17
CA GLU A 90 -11.10 -9.57 32.97
C GLU A 90 -9.76 -9.47 32.25
N GLN A 91 -9.80 -9.19 30.91
CA GLN A 91 -8.59 -9.10 30.08
C GLN A 91 -8.75 -8.13 28.92
N PHE A 92 -7.63 -7.72 28.33
CA PHE A 92 -7.64 -7.00 27.06
C PHE A 92 -7.88 -7.96 25.92
N LEU A 93 -8.87 -7.65 25.07
CA LEU A 93 -9.23 -8.42 23.88
C LEU A 93 -8.78 -7.66 22.64
N LEU A 94 -8.10 -8.35 21.75
CA LEU A 94 -7.81 -7.85 20.40
C LEU A 94 -9.11 -7.83 19.60
N ILE A 95 -9.54 -6.66 19.14
CA ILE A 95 -10.80 -6.48 18.40
C ILE A 95 -10.60 -6.17 16.92
N ALA A 96 -9.42 -5.68 16.56
CA ALA A 96 -9.05 -5.42 15.16
C ALA A 96 -7.54 -5.53 14.99
N THR A 97 -7.13 -6.07 13.86
CA THR A 97 -5.74 -6.12 13.40
C THR A 97 -5.69 -5.63 11.97
N ASP A 98 -4.92 -4.56 11.74
CA ASP A 98 -4.43 -4.22 10.41
C ASP A 98 -3.02 -4.80 10.31
N ALA A 99 -2.87 -5.87 9.55
CA ALA A 99 -1.57 -6.52 9.43
C ALA A 99 -0.55 -5.59 8.78
N LEU A 100 0.71 -5.67 9.23
CA LEU A 100 1.89 -5.06 8.56
C LEU A 100 2.07 -5.53 7.09
N ASP A 101 1.13 -6.28 6.58
CA ASP A 101 1.16 -6.98 5.30
C ASP A 101 1.01 -6.05 4.07
N ASP A 102 0.97 -4.74 4.28
CA ASP A 102 1.30 -3.74 3.26
C ASP A 102 2.81 -3.56 3.06
N ARG A 103 3.60 -4.57 3.41
CA ARG A 103 4.89 -4.74 2.75
C ARG A 103 4.60 -4.78 1.27
N VAL A 104 4.69 -3.57 0.70
CA VAL A 104 4.69 -3.32 -0.72
C VAL A 104 4.31 -4.60 -1.46
N ARG A 105 3.01 -4.81 -1.72
CA ARG A 105 2.64 -5.74 -2.78
C ARG A 105 3.33 -5.18 -4.01
N GLU A 106 4.56 -5.61 -4.21
CA GLU A 106 5.31 -5.23 -5.39
C GLU A 106 4.53 -5.81 -6.54
N VAL A 107 3.93 -4.93 -7.33
CA VAL A 107 3.19 -5.36 -8.50
C VAL A 107 4.17 -6.02 -9.43
N ILE A 108 4.13 -7.35 -9.49
CA ILE A 108 4.97 -8.12 -10.42
C ILE A 108 4.50 -7.79 -11.83
N ASN A 109 5.30 -7.03 -12.56
CA ASN A 109 4.99 -6.67 -13.93
C ASN A 109 5.39 -7.83 -14.88
N PRO A 110 4.43 -8.59 -15.43
CA PRO A 110 4.73 -9.79 -16.23
C PRO A 110 5.37 -9.48 -17.58
N ILE A 111 5.37 -8.21 -18.01
CA ILE A 111 5.93 -7.77 -19.28
C ILE A 111 7.20 -6.93 -19.11
N ASP A 112 7.77 -6.88 -17.92
CA ASP A 112 8.90 -5.97 -17.64
C ASP A 112 10.16 -6.29 -18.47
N THR A 113 10.37 -7.55 -18.79
CA THR A 113 11.50 -8.01 -19.60
C THR A 113 11.37 -7.71 -21.11
N LEU A 114 10.19 -7.29 -21.59
CA LEU A 114 9.98 -6.98 -23.00
C LEU A 114 10.63 -5.64 -23.38
N GLN A 115 10.93 -5.49 -24.69
CA GLN A 115 11.64 -4.32 -25.21
C GLN A 115 10.85 -3.03 -25.07
N LYS A 116 11.58 -1.91 -24.95
CA LYS A 116 11.07 -0.54 -24.80
C LYS A 116 11.63 0.37 -25.95
N LYS A 117 11.44 -0.01 -27.22
CA LYS A 117 11.95 0.75 -28.39
C LYS A 117 10.94 1.78 -28.91
N ASN A 118 9.64 1.48 -28.80
CA ASN A 118 8.58 2.39 -29.21
C ASN A 118 8.56 3.63 -28.31
N LYS A 119 8.28 4.80 -28.89
CA LYS A 119 8.19 6.07 -28.13
C LYS A 119 7.21 6.04 -26.95
N PHE A 120 6.21 5.16 -26.98
CA PHE A 120 5.22 4.99 -25.93
C PHE A 120 5.54 3.83 -24.96
N SER A 121 6.56 3.01 -25.26
CA SER A 121 6.97 1.93 -24.39
C SER A 121 7.67 2.50 -23.14
N ALA A 122 6.96 2.40 -22.02
CA ALA A 122 7.39 2.92 -20.72
C ALA A 122 6.50 2.36 -19.62
N ASP A 123 6.86 2.65 -18.40
CA ASP A 123 5.99 2.51 -17.25
C ASP A 123 5.33 3.86 -16.95
N TYR A 124 4.02 3.84 -16.72
CA TYR A 124 3.20 4.97 -16.37
C TYR A 124 2.60 4.69 -15.00
N ILE A 125 2.90 5.53 -14.03
CA ILE A 125 2.67 5.22 -12.61
C ILE A 125 2.03 6.40 -11.92
N LYS A 126 0.90 6.18 -11.24
CA LYS A 126 0.34 7.15 -10.29
C LYS A 126 0.97 7.00 -8.91
N ASP A 127 1.08 5.75 -8.46
CA ASP A 127 1.70 5.32 -7.22
C ASP A 127 2.16 3.86 -7.36
N LYS A 128 2.63 3.23 -6.26
CA LYS A 128 3.19 1.88 -6.26
C LYS A 128 2.21 0.79 -6.71
N MET A 129 0.90 1.00 -6.47
CA MET A 129 -0.15 0.04 -6.75
C MET A 129 -0.97 0.38 -8.01
N ASN A 130 -0.71 1.53 -8.64
CA ASN A 130 -1.47 2.02 -9.78
C ASN A 130 -0.55 2.23 -10.98
N ILE A 131 -0.39 1.16 -11.78
CA ILE A 131 0.64 1.06 -12.82
C ILE A 131 0.00 0.68 -14.17
N VAL A 132 0.47 1.31 -15.23
CA VAL A 132 0.24 0.94 -16.62
C VAL A 132 1.61 0.75 -17.28
N SER A 133 1.95 -0.47 -17.65
CA SER A 133 3.18 -0.77 -18.36
C SER A 133 2.91 -1.02 -19.83
N ILE A 134 3.68 -0.40 -20.69
CA ILE A 134 3.60 -0.52 -22.15
C ILE A 134 4.95 -1.03 -22.65
N ARG A 135 4.92 -2.05 -23.52
CA ARG A 135 6.09 -2.65 -24.13
C ARG A 135 5.86 -2.88 -25.64
N ASP A 136 6.96 -3.07 -26.35
CA ASP A 136 6.90 -3.37 -27.78
C ASP A 136 6.27 -4.75 -28.02
N ASP A 137 5.49 -4.87 -29.09
CA ASP A 137 5.09 -6.16 -29.65
C ASP A 137 6.04 -6.52 -30.82
N ASN A 138 6.11 -7.81 -31.14
CA ASN A 138 6.85 -8.31 -32.29
C ASN A 138 6.27 -7.87 -33.64
N LYS A 139 5.02 -7.45 -33.68
CA LYS A 139 4.35 -6.93 -34.88
C LYS A 139 4.22 -5.41 -34.82
N SER A 140 4.54 -4.76 -35.96
CA SER A 140 4.36 -3.32 -36.08
C SER A 140 2.91 -2.90 -35.87
N GLY A 141 2.68 -1.72 -35.30
CA GLY A 141 1.35 -1.19 -35.03
C GLY A 141 0.65 -1.80 -33.80
N ARG A 142 1.40 -2.53 -32.96
CA ARG A 142 0.87 -3.15 -31.75
C ARG A 142 1.77 -2.88 -30.56
N ILE A 143 1.17 -2.96 -29.37
CA ILE A 143 1.85 -2.88 -28.06
C ILE A 143 1.35 -3.97 -27.15
N ASN A 144 2.26 -4.51 -26.33
CA ASN A 144 1.92 -5.28 -25.15
C ASN A 144 1.64 -4.32 -24.01
N PHE A 145 0.64 -4.61 -23.21
CA PHE A 145 0.33 -3.82 -22.03
C PHE A 145 0.05 -4.70 -20.81
N PHE A 146 0.31 -4.13 -19.65
CA PHE A 146 -0.11 -4.63 -18.35
C PHE A 146 -0.63 -3.45 -17.53
N ILE A 147 -1.80 -3.63 -16.94
CA ILE A 147 -2.44 -2.65 -16.07
C ILE A 147 -2.72 -3.33 -14.74
N HIS A 148 -2.29 -2.71 -13.67
CA HIS A 148 -2.68 -3.07 -12.31
C HIS A 148 -3.09 -1.81 -11.56
N PHE A 149 -4.19 -1.89 -10.82
CA PHE A 149 -4.53 -0.87 -9.86
C PHE A 149 -5.12 -1.47 -8.59
N ASP A 150 -4.77 -0.85 -7.47
CA ASP A 150 -5.39 -1.05 -6.17
C ASP A 150 -5.67 0.33 -5.59
N ARG A 151 -6.94 0.64 -5.36
CA ARG A 151 -7.41 1.92 -4.84
C ARG A 151 -8.18 1.67 -3.56
N ASN A 152 -8.11 2.63 -2.63
CA ASN A 152 -8.83 2.58 -1.36
C ASN A 152 -8.51 1.31 -0.55
N ASN A 153 -7.22 0.94 -0.44
CA ASN A 153 -6.75 -0.20 0.35
C ASN A 153 -7.46 -1.53 0.02
N GLY A 154 -7.54 -1.87 -1.27
CA GLY A 154 -8.13 -3.14 -1.71
C GLY A 154 -9.61 -3.11 -2.03
N GLU A 155 -10.33 -2.02 -1.73
CA GLU A 155 -11.76 -1.89 -2.08
C GLU A 155 -12.01 -1.86 -3.59
N CYS A 156 -11.02 -1.39 -4.35
CA CYS A 156 -11.13 -1.23 -5.78
C CYS A 156 -9.87 -1.73 -6.48
N THR A 157 -9.84 -2.99 -6.88
CA THR A 157 -8.72 -3.62 -7.57
C THR A 157 -9.09 -3.98 -9.00
N GLY A 158 -8.08 -4.02 -9.87
CA GLY A 158 -8.22 -4.50 -11.22
C GLY A 158 -6.87 -4.82 -11.85
N GLU A 159 -6.84 -5.87 -12.65
CA GLU A 159 -5.66 -6.29 -13.38
C GLU A 159 -6.05 -6.82 -14.77
N ILE A 160 -5.31 -6.39 -15.78
CA ILE A 160 -5.47 -6.88 -17.14
C ILE A 160 -4.14 -6.77 -17.91
N LYS A 161 -3.85 -7.77 -18.73
CA LYS A 161 -2.73 -7.76 -19.67
C LYS A 161 -3.20 -8.19 -21.05
N GLY A 162 -2.55 -7.71 -22.08
CA GLY A 162 -2.89 -8.10 -23.45
C GLY A 162 -2.11 -7.34 -24.49
N VAL A 163 -2.65 -7.37 -25.70
CA VAL A 163 -2.10 -6.67 -26.86
C VAL A 163 -3.11 -5.67 -27.38
N ALA A 164 -2.70 -4.42 -27.52
CA ALA A 164 -3.53 -3.37 -28.11
C ALA A 164 -2.99 -2.99 -29.51
N ASN A 165 -3.90 -2.68 -30.44
CA ASN A 165 -3.59 -2.28 -31.81
C ASN A 165 -3.71 -0.76 -31.93
N PHE A 166 -2.72 -0.11 -32.54
CA PHE A 166 -2.82 1.32 -32.86
C PHE A 166 -3.90 1.56 -33.92
N THR A 167 -4.82 2.45 -33.61
CA THR A 167 -5.86 2.94 -34.53
C THR A 167 -5.52 4.32 -35.06
N SER A 168 -4.59 5.02 -34.43
CA SER A 168 -4.04 6.30 -34.88
C SER A 168 -2.61 6.47 -34.37
N ALA A 169 -2.00 7.62 -34.66
CA ALA A 169 -0.60 7.91 -34.27
C ALA A 169 -0.33 7.86 -32.76
N ASN A 170 -1.36 8.05 -31.93
CA ASN A 170 -1.27 8.13 -30.47
C ASN A 170 -2.44 7.45 -29.73
N THR A 171 -3.22 6.64 -30.43
CA THR A 171 -4.34 5.91 -29.84
C THR A 171 -4.23 4.43 -30.18
N ALA A 172 -4.34 3.56 -29.16
CA ALA A 172 -4.42 2.13 -29.34
C ALA A 172 -5.69 1.58 -28.67
N ILE A 173 -6.21 0.47 -29.21
CA ILE A 173 -7.40 -0.20 -28.68
C ILE A 173 -7.06 -1.66 -28.37
N TYR A 174 -7.41 -2.09 -27.16
CA TYR A 174 -7.48 -3.48 -26.78
C TYR A 174 -8.89 -4.00 -27.04
N LYS A 175 -8.96 -5.09 -27.77
CA LYS A 175 -10.16 -5.91 -27.95
C LYS A 175 -9.72 -7.29 -28.35
N GLN A 176 -10.15 -8.31 -27.60
CA GLN A 176 -9.78 -9.70 -27.85
C GLN A 176 -11.03 -10.55 -28.02
N PRO A 177 -11.08 -11.47 -29.01
CA PRO A 177 -12.21 -12.41 -29.15
C PRO A 177 -12.40 -13.22 -27.88
N GLY A 178 -13.65 -13.30 -27.41
CA GLY A 178 -14.01 -14.02 -26.17
C GLY A 178 -13.85 -13.19 -24.90
N ASP A 179 -13.28 -11.99 -24.95
CA ASP A 179 -13.24 -11.03 -23.85
C ASP A 179 -14.23 -9.88 -24.12
N ALA A 180 -15.12 -9.65 -23.17
CA ALA A 180 -16.08 -8.54 -23.28
C ALA A 180 -15.41 -7.17 -23.05
N CYS A 181 -14.18 -7.16 -22.51
CA CYS A 181 -13.45 -5.94 -22.22
C CYS A 181 -12.87 -5.29 -23.47
N SER A 182 -13.06 -4.00 -23.60
CA SER A 182 -12.38 -3.18 -24.60
C SER A 182 -11.88 -1.90 -23.96
N LEU A 183 -10.57 -1.62 -24.15
CA LEU A 183 -9.88 -0.47 -23.56
C LEU A 183 -9.26 0.40 -24.64
N GLN A 184 -9.41 1.70 -24.50
CA GLN A 184 -8.70 2.69 -25.29
C GLN A 184 -7.52 3.27 -24.51
N PHE A 185 -6.38 3.33 -25.15
CA PHE A 185 -5.15 3.98 -24.69
C PHE A 185 -4.95 5.25 -25.52
N SER A 186 -4.91 6.41 -24.87
CA SER A 186 -4.59 7.69 -25.51
C SER A 186 -3.27 8.21 -24.96
N PHE A 187 -2.24 8.25 -25.81
CA PHE A 187 -0.88 8.60 -25.42
C PHE A 187 -0.59 10.09 -25.64
N SER A 188 0.11 10.68 -24.67
CA SER A 188 0.80 11.96 -24.81
C SER A 188 2.31 11.78 -24.65
N SER A 189 3.07 12.88 -24.71
CA SER A 189 4.52 12.84 -24.45
C SER A 189 4.85 12.43 -23.00
N SER A 190 3.94 12.69 -22.05
CA SER A 190 4.20 12.55 -20.60
C SER A 190 3.19 11.68 -19.86
N SER A 191 2.17 11.13 -20.53
CA SER A 191 1.15 10.32 -19.88
C SER A 191 0.43 9.38 -20.85
N VAL A 192 -0.28 8.40 -20.28
CA VAL A 192 -1.29 7.61 -20.97
C VAL A 192 -2.64 7.78 -20.25
N SER A 193 -3.69 8.04 -21.01
CA SER A 193 -5.07 8.02 -20.53
C SER A 193 -5.74 6.75 -20.97
N LEU A 194 -6.39 6.07 -20.02
CA LEU A 194 -7.20 4.87 -20.25
C LEU A 194 -8.67 5.22 -20.22
N LYS A 195 -9.44 4.55 -21.09
CA LYS A 195 -10.91 4.62 -21.11
C LYS A 195 -11.47 3.24 -21.41
N GLU A 196 -12.40 2.77 -20.58
CA GLU A 196 -13.21 1.60 -20.90
C GLU A 196 -14.21 1.96 -22.00
N ILE A 197 -14.23 1.16 -23.08
CA ILE A 197 -15.19 1.29 -24.18
C ILE A 197 -16.33 0.30 -23.98
N GLU A 198 -16.00 -0.93 -23.58
CA GLU A 198 -16.93 -2.01 -23.31
C GLU A 198 -16.66 -2.60 -21.91
N ALA A 199 -17.60 -3.41 -21.41
CA ALA A 199 -17.61 -3.91 -20.04
C ALA A 199 -16.35 -4.72 -19.66
N CYS A 200 -15.54 -4.23 -18.75
CA CYS A 200 -14.32 -4.88 -18.23
C CYS A 200 -14.53 -5.56 -16.86
N GLY A 201 -15.75 -5.89 -16.49
CA GLY A 201 -16.09 -6.40 -15.16
C GLY A 201 -15.44 -7.73 -14.79
N ALA A 202 -14.96 -8.52 -15.76
CA ALA A 202 -14.21 -9.74 -15.50
C ALA A 202 -12.78 -9.49 -15.00
N HIS A 203 -12.24 -8.28 -15.18
CA HIS A 203 -10.87 -7.90 -14.87
C HIS A 203 -10.75 -6.94 -13.69
N ARG A 204 -11.86 -6.56 -13.07
CA ARG A 204 -11.88 -5.60 -11.96
C ARG A 204 -13.09 -5.76 -11.04
N GLY A 205 -13.02 -5.15 -9.87
CA GLY A 205 -14.16 -5.06 -8.97
C GLY A 205 -15.37 -4.33 -9.61
N VAL A 206 -16.59 -4.70 -9.21
CA VAL A 206 -17.85 -4.24 -9.83
C VAL A 206 -18.02 -2.71 -9.82
N LYS A 207 -17.53 -2.05 -8.77
CA LYS A 207 -17.60 -0.58 -8.61
C LYS A 207 -16.37 0.16 -9.14
N CYS A 208 -15.44 -0.55 -9.79
CA CYS A 208 -14.17 -0.03 -10.26
C CYS A 208 -14.20 0.29 -11.75
N SER A 209 -13.24 1.06 -12.22
CA SER A 209 -13.01 1.33 -13.64
C SER A 209 -11.52 1.41 -13.92
N PHE A 210 -11.10 0.97 -15.11
CA PHE A 210 -9.75 1.23 -15.64
C PHE A 210 -9.53 2.68 -16.04
N ASP A 211 -10.59 3.49 -16.13
CA ASP A 211 -10.48 4.88 -16.53
C ASP A 211 -9.50 5.66 -15.67
N GLY A 212 -8.67 6.43 -16.32
CA GLY A 212 -7.72 7.26 -15.61
C GLY A 212 -6.57 7.76 -16.45
N ASN A 213 -5.84 8.73 -15.91
CA ASN A 213 -4.62 9.26 -16.52
C ASN A 213 -3.41 8.88 -15.65
N TYR A 214 -2.39 8.32 -16.29
CA TYR A 214 -1.18 7.81 -15.65
C TYR A 214 0.03 8.57 -16.19
N PRO A 215 0.78 9.28 -15.33
CA PRO A 215 2.01 9.97 -15.76
C PRO A 215 3.11 8.97 -16.08
N ARG A 216 3.93 9.31 -17.07
CA ARG A 216 5.11 8.52 -17.44
C ARG A 216 6.15 8.56 -16.33
N LYS A 217 6.64 7.41 -15.90
CA LYS A 217 7.73 7.30 -14.92
C LYS A 217 8.98 7.95 -15.50
N LYS A 218 9.58 8.90 -14.77
CA LYS A 218 10.86 9.48 -15.15
C LYS A 218 11.97 8.48 -14.85
N GLU A 219 12.71 8.07 -15.87
CA GLU A 219 13.91 7.28 -15.66
C GLU A 219 14.98 8.12 -14.97
N PRO A 220 15.71 7.59 -13.97
CA PRO A 220 16.83 8.30 -13.38
C PRO A 220 17.87 8.57 -14.46
N LYS A 221 18.30 9.83 -14.59
CA LYS A 221 19.37 10.21 -15.53
C LYS A 221 20.61 9.37 -15.19
N GLN A 222 21.08 8.54 -16.12
CA GLN A 222 22.36 7.86 -15.98
C GLN A 222 23.45 8.94 -15.81
N LYS A 223 24.15 8.92 -14.68
CA LYS A 223 25.33 9.77 -14.48
C LYS A 223 26.37 9.30 -15.50
N THR A 224 26.64 10.14 -16.49
CA THR A 224 27.73 9.92 -17.43
C THR A 224 29.04 9.82 -16.62
N PRO A 225 29.85 8.77 -16.78
CA PRO A 225 31.11 8.67 -16.06
C PRO A 225 32.00 9.85 -16.47
N ALA A 226 32.51 10.57 -15.48
CA ALA A 226 33.43 11.70 -15.69
C ALA A 226 34.65 11.20 -16.48
N LYS A 227 34.95 11.82 -17.64
CA LYS A 227 36.19 11.58 -18.39
C LYS A 227 37.37 11.89 -17.44
N ARG A 228 38.11 10.86 -17.06
CA ARG A 228 39.42 11.05 -16.46
C ARG A 228 40.31 11.70 -17.50
N THR A 229 40.62 12.99 -17.32
CA THR A 229 41.74 13.66 -18.00
C THR A 229 43.03 13.18 -17.36
N SER A 230 43.76 12.30 -18.08
CA SER A 230 45.15 11.99 -17.77
C SER A 230 45.98 13.22 -18.09
N LYS A 231 46.68 13.74 -17.08
CA LYS A 231 47.85 14.60 -17.25
C LYS A 231 49.09 13.74 -17.32
#